data_7a722701bb23640428a6e61f8827ddda
#
_entry.id   7a722701bb23640428a6e61f8827ddda
#
_cell.length_a   1.000
_cell.length_b   1.000
_cell.length_c   1.000
_cell.angle_alpha   90.00
_cell.angle_beta   90.00
_cell.angle_gamma   90.00
#
_symmetry.space_group_name_H-M   'P 1'
#
loop_
_entity.id
_entity.type
_entity.pdbx_description
1 polymer ?
#
loop_
_entity_poly.entity_id
_entity_poly.type
_entity_poly.pdbx_seq_one_letter_code
_entity_poly.pdbx_strand_id
1 'polypeptide(L)'
;MKIYNYPSKTAESKVSAIINRGLSFRKKDYRTVNRILDDVRRHGDEAVIKYARRFDAPKLTLNSLKVSAKELDAASKKVNRSFVRALNRAASQIEAFHRQQVRQSWIDTQRPGTLLGQMINPVDAVGVYVPGARGGETPLVSTVLMTAIPAKIAGVENIVMVTPMCARSGCAAETTPSAISPSYSLRRAYGRPKRRGRT
;
A
#
# COMPACT_ATOMS: atom_id res chain seq x y z
N MET A 1 28.61 8.72 -19.72
CA MET A 1 28.48 9.17 -18.31
C MET A 1 29.19 10.53 -18.19
N LYS A 2 28.53 11.57 -17.64
CA LYS A 2 29.20 12.87 -17.41
C LYS A 2 29.85 12.85 -16.04
N ILE A 3 31.16 13.08 -15.98
CA ILE A 3 31.92 13.16 -14.72
C ILE A 3 32.13 14.65 -14.40
N TYR A 4 31.91 15.00 -13.14
CA TYR A 4 32.10 16.36 -12.63
C TYR A 4 33.19 16.34 -11.57
N ASN A 5 34.25 17.14 -11.74
CA ASN A 5 35.32 17.27 -10.75
C ASN A 5 34.92 18.32 -9.71
N TYR A 6 35.00 17.95 -8.44
CA TYR A 6 34.79 18.85 -7.32
C TYR A 6 36.13 19.29 -6.73
N PRO A 7 36.31 20.55 -6.32
CA PRO A 7 35.35 21.66 -6.39
C PRO A 7 35.36 22.36 -7.74
N SER A 8 34.20 22.54 -8.35
CA SER A 8 34.02 23.40 -9.52
C SER A 8 32.62 23.98 -9.55
N LYS A 9 32.46 25.19 -10.11
CA LYS A 9 31.13 25.83 -10.22
C LYS A 9 30.08 24.93 -10.88
N THR A 10 30.50 24.12 -11.83
CA THR A 10 29.62 23.16 -12.55
C THR A 10 29.20 22.00 -11.65
N ALA A 11 30.12 21.47 -10.83
CA ALA A 11 29.82 20.42 -9.87
C ALA A 11 28.92 20.94 -8.76
N GLU A 12 29.21 22.12 -8.20
CA GLU A 12 28.42 22.78 -7.16
C GLU A 12 26.99 23.06 -7.64
N SER A 13 26.84 23.60 -8.86
CA SER A 13 25.51 23.81 -9.46
C SER A 13 24.74 22.51 -9.60
N LYS A 14 25.42 21.42 -9.97
CA LYS A 14 24.82 20.10 -10.13
C LYS A 14 24.41 19.49 -8.78
N VAL A 15 25.26 19.61 -7.76
CA VAL A 15 24.98 19.19 -6.39
C VAL A 15 23.80 19.99 -5.84
N SER A 16 23.79 21.33 -5.99
CA SER A 16 22.67 22.18 -5.56
C SER A 16 21.37 21.80 -6.28
N ALA A 17 21.40 21.50 -7.57
CA ALA A 17 20.23 21.04 -8.31
C ALA A 17 19.73 19.67 -7.83
N ILE A 18 20.61 18.81 -7.32
CA ILE A 18 20.23 17.53 -6.72
C ILE A 18 19.64 17.71 -5.33
N ILE A 19 20.26 18.53 -4.50
CA ILE A 19 19.78 18.86 -3.14
C ILE A 19 18.41 19.54 -3.20
N ASN A 20 18.26 20.50 -4.11
CA ASN A 20 17.02 21.27 -4.29
C ASN A 20 15.96 20.52 -5.16
N ARG A 21 16.24 19.28 -5.57
CA ARG A 21 15.27 18.39 -6.21
C ARG A 21 14.16 17.93 -5.28
N GLY A 22 14.19 18.39 -4.03
CA GLY A 22 13.13 18.13 -3.08
C GLY A 22 11.76 18.31 -3.74
N LEU A 23 10.83 17.43 -3.37
CA LEU A 23 9.45 17.37 -3.85
C LEU A 23 8.79 18.76 -3.75
N SER A 24 9.12 19.67 -4.67
CA SER A 24 8.39 20.92 -4.84
C SER A 24 7.04 20.57 -5.49
N PHE A 25 6.12 20.05 -4.68
CA PHE A 25 4.73 19.94 -5.12
C PHE A 25 4.26 21.34 -5.55
N ARG A 26 3.84 21.45 -6.80
CA ARG A 26 3.29 22.70 -7.27
C ARG A 26 2.07 23.04 -6.42
N LYS A 27 1.96 24.29 -5.95
CA LYS A 27 0.80 24.75 -5.15
C LYS A 27 -0.56 24.38 -5.81
N LYS A 28 -0.59 24.31 -7.15
CA LYS A 28 -1.76 23.88 -7.92
C LYS A 28 -2.11 22.42 -7.68
N ASP A 29 -1.12 21.53 -7.64
CA ASP A 29 -1.34 20.09 -7.43
C ASP A 29 -1.85 19.83 -6.01
N TYR A 30 -1.28 20.52 -5.03
CA TYR A 30 -1.73 20.48 -3.63
C TYR A 30 -3.20 20.90 -3.49
N ARG A 31 -3.59 22.02 -4.12
CA ARG A 31 -4.99 22.50 -4.12
C ARG A 31 -5.94 21.48 -4.77
N THR A 32 -5.51 20.86 -5.86
CA THR A 32 -6.32 19.86 -6.57
C THR A 32 -6.54 18.64 -5.73
N VAL A 33 -5.48 18.10 -5.11
CA VAL A 33 -5.57 16.90 -4.24
C VAL A 33 -6.43 17.20 -3.01
N ASN A 34 -6.20 18.33 -2.32
CA ASN A 34 -6.99 18.69 -1.14
C ASN A 34 -8.48 18.81 -1.47
N ARG A 35 -8.83 19.43 -2.61
CA ARG A 35 -10.23 19.50 -3.04
C ARG A 35 -10.86 18.12 -3.24
N ILE A 36 -10.12 17.16 -3.82
CA ILE A 36 -10.59 15.80 -3.99
C ILE A 36 -10.79 15.12 -2.63
N LEU A 37 -9.81 15.26 -1.73
CA LEU A 37 -9.89 14.70 -0.38
C LEU A 37 -11.08 15.26 0.41
N ASP A 38 -11.32 16.56 0.31
CA ASP A 38 -12.45 17.21 0.98
C ASP A 38 -13.80 16.79 0.38
N ASP A 39 -13.87 16.60 -0.93
CA ASP A 39 -15.06 16.08 -1.60
C ASP A 39 -15.35 14.63 -1.15
N VAL A 40 -14.32 13.78 -1.09
CA VAL A 40 -14.47 12.40 -0.60
C VAL A 40 -14.86 12.34 0.88
N ARG A 41 -14.31 13.23 1.72
CA ARG A 41 -14.72 13.31 3.14
C ARG A 41 -16.19 13.67 3.32
N ARG A 42 -16.74 14.51 2.43
CA ARG A 42 -18.14 14.97 2.51
C ARG A 42 -19.13 14.02 1.87
N HIS A 43 -18.77 13.39 0.76
CA HIS A 43 -19.69 12.64 -0.08
C HIS A 43 -19.33 11.14 -0.20
N GLY A 44 -18.26 10.68 0.48
CA GLY A 44 -17.90 9.26 0.57
C GLY A 44 -17.68 8.59 -0.80
N ASP A 45 -18.28 7.42 -0.95
CA ASP A 45 -18.10 6.56 -2.12
C ASP A 45 -18.61 7.19 -3.42
N GLU A 46 -19.60 8.07 -3.37
CA GLU A 46 -20.09 8.79 -4.56
C GLU A 46 -19.01 9.68 -5.15
N ALA A 47 -18.29 10.42 -4.29
CA ALA A 47 -17.17 11.23 -4.74
C ALA A 47 -16.02 10.38 -5.27
N VAL A 48 -15.71 9.24 -4.63
CA VAL A 48 -14.69 8.30 -5.11
C VAL A 48 -15.03 7.84 -6.52
N ILE A 49 -16.28 7.43 -6.77
CA ILE A 49 -16.72 6.98 -8.09
C ILE A 49 -16.67 8.11 -9.12
N LYS A 50 -17.10 9.30 -8.74
CA LYS A 50 -17.04 10.50 -9.62
C LYS A 50 -15.62 10.73 -10.13
N TYR A 51 -14.62 10.70 -9.22
CA TYR A 51 -13.24 10.91 -9.61
C TYR A 51 -12.64 9.69 -10.32
N ALA A 52 -12.94 8.47 -9.90
CA ALA A 52 -12.48 7.26 -10.57
C ALA A 52 -12.99 7.18 -12.01
N ARG A 53 -14.27 7.50 -12.25
CA ARG A 53 -14.83 7.60 -13.62
C ARG A 53 -14.14 8.64 -14.47
N ARG A 54 -13.74 9.74 -13.86
CA ARG A 54 -13.07 10.84 -14.57
C ARG A 54 -11.64 10.49 -14.98
N PHE A 55 -10.91 9.74 -14.16
CA PHE A 55 -9.47 9.55 -14.34
C PHE A 55 -9.08 8.17 -14.84
N ASP A 56 -9.73 7.11 -14.35
CA ASP A 56 -9.26 5.75 -14.57
C ASP A 56 -10.33 4.81 -15.14
N ALA A 57 -11.56 4.88 -14.65
CA ALA A 57 -12.55 3.82 -14.83
C ALA A 57 -13.94 4.37 -15.21
N PRO A 58 -14.16 4.81 -16.45
CA PRO A 58 -15.44 5.46 -16.87
C PRO A 58 -16.70 4.65 -16.57
N LYS A 59 -16.61 3.31 -16.50
CA LYS A 59 -17.74 2.39 -16.26
C LYS A 59 -17.86 1.95 -14.79
N LEU A 60 -17.06 2.47 -13.87
CA LEU A 60 -17.11 2.07 -12.46
C LEU A 60 -18.46 2.41 -11.83
N THR A 61 -19.01 1.48 -11.04
CA THR A 61 -20.26 1.64 -10.27
C THR A 61 -20.01 1.37 -8.78
N LEU A 62 -20.95 1.79 -7.93
CA LEU A 62 -20.87 1.50 -6.48
C LEU A 62 -20.73 0.00 -6.21
N ASN A 63 -21.47 -0.81 -6.93
CA ASN A 63 -21.45 -2.26 -6.75
C ASN A 63 -20.15 -2.92 -7.20
N SER A 64 -19.41 -2.30 -8.13
CA SER A 64 -18.13 -2.78 -8.65
C SER A 64 -16.91 -2.12 -7.98
N LEU A 65 -17.12 -1.22 -7.03
CA LEU A 65 -16.03 -0.55 -6.29
C LEU A 65 -15.25 -1.54 -5.42
N LYS A 66 -15.96 -2.47 -4.78
CA LYS A 66 -15.36 -3.49 -3.91
C LYS A 66 -15.34 -4.83 -4.58
N VAL A 67 -14.15 -5.42 -4.72
CA VAL A 67 -13.99 -6.78 -5.24
C VAL A 67 -14.60 -7.79 -4.27
N SER A 68 -15.49 -8.64 -4.77
CA SER A 68 -16.18 -9.65 -3.96
C SER A 68 -15.29 -10.85 -3.65
N ALA A 69 -15.63 -11.61 -2.61
CA ALA A 69 -14.92 -12.85 -2.27
C ALA A 69 -15.01 -13.90 -3.40
N LYS A 70 -16.13 -13.93 -4.14
CA LYS A 70 -16.31 -14.84 -5.29
C LYS A 70 -15.34 -14.50 -6.43
N GLU A 71 -15.16 -13.21 -6.73
CA GLU A 71 -14.19 -12.76 -7.75
C GLU A 71 -12.76 -13.09 -7.34
N LEU A 72 -12.42 -12.91 -6.06
CA LEU A 72 -11.11 -13.28 -5.52
C LEU A 72 -10.84 -14.78 -5.64
N ASP A 73 -11.83 -15.62 -5.31
CA ASP A 73 -11.72 -17.09 -5.46
C ASP A 73 -11.57 -17.51 -6.92
N ALA A 74 -12.36 -16.92 -7.82
CA ALA A 74 -12.27 -17.20 -9.25
C ALA A 74 -10.89 -16.80 -9.81
N ALA A 75 -10.38 -15.65 -9.44
CA ALA A 75 -9.06 -15.18 -9.86
C ALA A 75 -7.92 -16.05 -9.30
N SER A 76 -8.02 -16.48 -8.03
CA SER A 76 -7.00 -17.33 -7.41
C SER A 76 -6.81 -18.68 -8.11
N LYS A 77 -7.88 -19.23 -8.69
CA LYS A 77 -7.87 -20.49 -9.44
C LYS A 77 -7.18 -20.38 -10.81
N LYS A 78 -7.13 -19.18 -11.37
CA LYS A 78 -6.49 -18.89 -12.66
C LYS A 78 -4.98 -18.67 -12.54
N VAL A 79 -4.47 -18.44 -11.34
CA VAL A 79 -3.06 -18.12 -11.11
C VAL A 79 -2.20 -19.39 -11.15
N ASN A 80 -1.08 -19.34 -11.87
CA ASN A 80 -0.15 -20.44 -11.98
C ASN A 80 0.42 -20.84 -10.63
N ARG A 81 0.45 -22.14 -10.32
CA ARG A 81 1.00 -22.68 -9.06
C ARG A 81 2.47 -22.34 -8.81
N SER A 82 3.29 -22.25 -9.88
CA SER A 82 4.69 -21.85 -9.76
C SER A 82 4.83 -20.39 -9.29
N PHE A 83 3.99 -19.51 -9.82
CA PHE A 83 3.93 -18.11 -9.40
C PHE A 83 3.49 -17.98 -7.93
N VAL A 84 2.47 -18.75 -7.51
CA VAL A 84 2.02 -18.75 -6.11
C VAL A 84 3.15 -19.21 -5.15
N ARG A 85 3.93 -20.24 -5.54
CA ARG A 85 5.09 -20.69 -4.76
C ARG A 85 6.16 -19.60 -4.65
N ALA A 86 6.48 -18.94 -5.75
CA ALA A 86 7.46 -17.83 -5.75
C ALA A 86 6.99 -16.67 -4.87
N LEU A 87 5.70 -16.32 -4.96
CA LEU A 87 5.09 -15.28 -4.14
C LEU A 87 5.15 -15.60 -2.64
N ASN A 88 4.81 -16.83 -2.26
CA ASN A 88 4.87 -17.27 -0.87
C ASN A 88 6.31 -17.26 -0.32
N ARG A 89 7.29 -17.67 -1.13
CA ARG A 89 8.70 -17.58 -0.76
C ARG A 89 9.15 -16.13 -0.53
N ALA A 90 8.80 -15.23 -1.44
CA ALA A 90 9.09 -13.81 -1.30
C ALA A 90 8.41 -13.22 -0.04
N ALA A 91 7.13 -13.55 0.19
CA ALA A 91 6.39 -13.13 1.36
C ALA A 91 7.07 -13.57 2.67
N SER A 92 7.50 -14.83 2.75
CA SER A 92 8.20 -15.35 3.94
C SER A 92 9.53 -14.63 4.20
N GLN A 93 10.29 -14.31 3.15
CA GLN A 93 11.56 -13.58 3.28
C GLN A 93 11.33 -12.14 3.76
N ILE A 94 10.34 -11.45 3.20
CA ILE A 94 9.96 -10.09 3.60
C ILE A 94 9.46 -10.08 5.05
N GLU A 95 8.64 -11.07 5.42
CA GLU A 95 8.13 -11.22 6.78
C GLU A 95 9.27 -11.43 7.78
N ALA A 96 10.19 -12.35 7.51
CA ALA A 96 11.34 -12.63 8.37
C ALA A 96 12.19 -11.36 8.60
N PHE A 97 12.43 -10.56 7.56
CA PHE A 97 13.15 -9.31 7.67
C PHE A 97 12.42 -8.28 8.54
N HIS A 98 11.14 -8.04 8.27
CA HIS A 98 10.38 -7.01 8.98
C HIS A 98 10.03 -7.38 10.42
N ARG A 99 9.99 -8.68 10.78
CA ARG A 99 9.82 -9.10 12.18
C ARG A 99 10.95 -8.61 13.07
N GLN A 100 12.16 -8.46 12.55
CA GLN A 100 13.31 -7.93 13.31
C GLN A 100 13.21 -6.41 13.57
N GLN A 101 12.35 -5.70 12.85
CA GLN A 101 12.15 -4.27 12.99
C GLN A 101 11.05 -3.89 14.01
N VAL A 102 10.34 -4.89 14.53
CA VAL A 102 9.26 -4.66 15.49
C VAL A 102 9.85 -4.12 16.80
N ARG A 103 9.43 -2.92 17.16
CA ARG A 103 9.76 -2.31 18.44
C ARG A 103 8.69 -2.66 19.47
N GLN A 104 9.12 -2.89 20.71
CA GLN A 104 8.21 -3.13 21.83
C GLN A 104 8.05 -1.87 22.68
N SER A 105 6.87 -1.73 23.28
CA SER A 105 6.66 -0.73 24.35
C SER A 105 7.52 -1.08 25.53
N TRP A 106 8.05 -0.07 26.22
CA TRP A 106 8.85 -0.24 27.42
C TRP A 106 8.47 0.80 28.47
N ILE A 107 8.67 0.46 29.74
CA ILE A 107 8.42 1.31 30.90
C ILE A 107 9.65 1.22 31.78
N ASP A 108 10.13 2.37 32.23
CA ASP A 108 11.19 2.53 33.20
C ASP A 108 10.61 3.00 34.53
N THR A 109 10.92 2.30 35.61
CA THR A 109 10.49 2.57 36.97
C THR A 109 11.66 2.74 37.93
N GLN A 110 12.91 2.89 37.42
CA GLN A 110 14.11 2.94 38.24
C GLN A 110 14.17 4.15 39.15
N ARG A 111 13.50 5.27 38.82
CA ARG A 111 13.45 6.47 39.66
C ARG A 111 12.20 6.42 40.56
N PRO A 112 12.35 6.43 41.90
CA PRO A 112 11.22 6.45 42.82
C PRO A 112 10.24 7.59 42.53
N GLY A 113 8.94 7.28 42.47
CA GLY A 113 7.89 8.24 42.17
C GLY A 113 7.80 8.70 40.72
N THR A 114 8.61 8.13 39.82
CA THR A 114 8.60 8.46 38.40
C THR A 114 8.36 7.24 37.57
N LEU A 115 7.49 7.37 36.56
CA LEU A 115 7.20 6.35 35.56
C LEU A 115 7.42 6.97 34.18
N LEU A 116 8.39 6.47 33.45
CA LEU A 116 8.72 6.88 32.09
C LEU A 116 8.61 5.69 31.15
N GLY A 117 8.21 5.94 29.92
CA GLY A 117 8.10 4.84 28.95
C GLY A 117 7.75 5.31 27.56
N GLN A 118 7.80 4.38 26.63
CA GLN A 118 7.35 4.56 25.26
C GLN A 118 6.29 3.50 24.92
N MET A 119 5.10 3.96 24.58
CA MET A 119 4.03 3.09 24.12
C MET A 119 4.03 3.06 22.61
N ILE A 120 4.10 1.87 22.02
CA ILE A 120 4.09 1.63 20.58
C ILE A 120 2.80 0.87 20.25
N ASN A 121 1.88 1.56 19.57
CA ASN A 121 0.60 1.00 19.17
C ASN A 121 0.49 0.99 17.64
N PRO A 122 -0.16 -0.02 17.06
CA PRO A 122 -0.52 0.01 15.65
C PRO A 122 -1.56 1.11 15.39
N VAL A 123 -1.60 1.59 14.14
CA VAL A 123 -2.73 2.41 13.69
C VAL A 123 -3.94 1.51 13.39
N ASP A 124 -5.15 2.06 13.49
CA ASP A 124 -6.40 1.27 13.34
C ASP A 124 -6.60 0.75 11.92
N ALA A 125 -6.22 1.54 10.92
CA ALA A 125 -6.40 1.20 9.52
C ALA A 125 -5.30 1.76 8.62
N VAL A 126 -4.97 1.04 7.55
CA VAL A 126 -3.98 1.44 6.53
C VAL A 126 -4.57 1.28 5.15
N GLY A 127 -4.38 2.29 4.30
CA GLY A 127 -4.58 2.20 2.85
C GLY A 127 -3.28 1.81 2.14
N VAL A 128 -3.33 0.76 1.32
CA VAL A 128 -2.23 0.31 0.48
C VAL A 128 -2.57 0.59 -0.97
N TYR A 129 -1.83 1.49 -1.60
CA TYR A 129 -1.96 1.76 -3.03
C TYR A 129 -0.96 0.90 -3.82
N VAL A 130 -1.47 0.11 -4.75
CA VAL A 130 -0.67 -0.73 -5.64
C VAL A 130 -0.76 -0.18 -7.05
N PRO A 131 0.29 0.51 -7.53
CA PRO A 131 0.28 1.06 -8.88
C PRO A 131 0.32 -0.04 -9.93
N GLY A 132 -0.30 0.21 -11.08
CA GLY A 132 -0.10 -0.59 -12.27
C GLY A 132 1.26 -0.29 -12.92
N ALA A 133 1.87 -1.26 -13.59
CA ALA A 133 2.98 -1.03 -14.50
C ALA A 133 2.49 -0.28 -15.75
N ARG A 134 3.39 0.02 -16.70
CA ARG A 134 3.09 0.82 -17.91
C ARG A 134 1.69 0.53 -18.47
N GLY A 135 0.82 1.54 -18.44
CA GLY A 135 -0.56 1.44 -18.92
C GLY A 135 -1.54 0.71 -18.02
N GLY A 136 -1.18 0.37 -16.78
CA GLY A 136 -2.07 -0.34 -15.84
C GLY A 136 -2.23 -1.85 -16.11
N GLU A 137 -1.48 -2.41 -17.05
CA GLU A 137 -1.64 -3.79 -17.52
C GLU A 137 -1.13 -4.84 -16.52
N THR A 138 -0.12 -4.52 -15.73
CA THR A 138 0.48 -5.48 -14.79
C THR A 138 0.61 -4.84 -13.42
N PRO A 139 -0.07 -5.34 -12.39
CA PRO A 139 0.08 -4.81 -11.04
C PRO A 139 1.47 -5.14 -10.49
N LEU A 140 2.04 -4.20 -9.74
CA LEU A 140 3.31 -4.40 -9.05
C LEU A 140 3.10 -5.24 -7.79
N VAL A 141 3.10 -6.56 -7.95
CA VAL A 141 2.85 -7.52 -6.85
C VAL A 141 3.83 -7.35 -5.71
N SER A 142 5.08 -6.97 -5.98
CA SER A 142 6.08 -6.66 -4.96
C SER A 142 5.63 -5.53 -4.02
N THR A 143 4.93 -4.52 -4.54
CA THR A 143 4.38 -3.43 -3.71
C THR A 143 3.37 -3.95 -2.70
N VAL A 144 2.54 -4.92 -3.08
CA VAL A 144 1.58 -5.56 -2.16
C VAL A 144 2.31 -6.20 -0.98
N LEU A 145 3.34 -7.00 -1.27
CA LEU A 145 4.10 -7.71 -0.23
C LEU A 145 4.85 -6.72 0.68
N MET A 146 5.50 -5.73 0.08
CA MET A 146 6.34 -4.76 0.82
C MET A 146 5.53 -3.75 1.64
N THR A 147 4.25 -3.61 1.40
CA THR A 147 3.38 -2.67 2.14
C THR A 147 2.45 -3.41 3.10
N ALA A 148 1.79 -4.47 2.65
CA ALA A 148 0.80 -5.18 3.46
C ALA A 148 1.44 -6.08 4.54
N ILE A 149 2.60 -6.69 4.27
CA ILE A 149 3.28 -7.53 5.26
C ILE A 149 3.77 -6.73 6.47
N PRO A 150 4.50 -5.60 6.30
CA PRO A 150 4.87 -4.74 7.42
C PRO A 150 3.67 -4.21 8.21
N ALA A 151 2.60 -3.78 7.53
CA ALA A 151 1.39 -3.33 8.19
C ALA A 151 0.79 -4.43 9.09
N LYS A 152 0.75 -5.67 8.59
CA LYS A 152 0.28 -6.82 9.36
C LYS A 152 1.18 -7.14 10.56
N ILE A 153 2.50 -7.12 10.36
CA ILE A 153 3.47 -7.36 11.43
C ILE A 153 3.36 -6.29 12.52
N ALA A 154 3.09 -5.03 12.12
CA ALA A 154 2.84 -3.94 13.06
C ALA A 154 1.53 -4.08 13.85
N GLY A 155 0.66 -5.05 13.52
CA GLY A 155 -0.59 -5.30 14.23
C GLY A 155 -1.80 -4.52 13.70
N VAL A 156 -1.71 -3.93 12.51
CA VAL A 156 -2.83 -3.20 11.91
C VAL A 156 -3.98 -4.16 11.58
N GLU A 157 -5.18 -3.88 12.10
CA GLU A 157 -6.34 -4.75 11.93
C GLU A 157 -6.99 -4.58 10.55
N ASN A 158 -7.11 -3.34 10.08
CA ASN A 158 -7.80 -3.00 8.83
C ASN A 158 -6.81 -2.59 7.75
N ILE A 159 -6.54 -3.47 6.80
CA ILE A 159 -5.68 -3.17 5.65
C ILE A 159 -6.56 -3.17 4.40
N VAL A 160 -6.69 -2.00 3.78
CA VAL A 160 -7.46 -1.80 2.55
C VAL A 160 -6.49 -1.61 1.39
N MET A 161 -6.58 -2.47 0.38
CA MET A 161 -5.78 -2.34 -0.83
C MET A 161 -6.60 -1.71 -1.95
N VAL A 162 -6.02 -0.73 -2.62
CA VAL A 162 -6.57 -0.11 -3.82
C VAL A 162 -5.57 -0.16 -4.96
N THR A 163 -6.07 -0.38 -6.17
CA THR A 163 -5.28 -0.43 -7.40
C THR A 163 -6.08 0.21 -8.54
N PRO A 164 -5.42 0.86 -9.51
CA PRO A 164 -6.12 1.35 -10.69
C PRO A 164 -6.84 0.23 -11.42
N MET A 165 -8.01 0.52 -11.96
CA MET A 165 -8.68 -0.42 -12.86
C MET A 165 -7.95 -0.43 -14.21
N CYS A 166 -7.86 -1.62 -14.82
CA CYS A 166 -7.36 -1.73 -16.18
C CYS A 166 -8.38 -1.10 -17.15
N ALA A 167 -7.98 -0.05 -17.84
CA ALA A 167 -8.85 0.68 -18.76
C ALA A 167 -9.12 -0.03 -20.10
N ARG A 168 -8.42 -1.14 -20.41
CA ARG A 168 -8.62 -1.87 -21.67
C ARG A 168 -9.75 -2.86 -21.56
N SER A 169 -10.66 -2.79 -22.52
CA SER A 169 -11.77 -3.73 -22.78
C SER A 169 -11.32 -5.15 -23.17
N GLY A 170 -10.18 -5.62 -22.72
CA GLY A 170 -9.60 -6.92 -22.92
C GLY A 170 -8.80 -7.42 -21.73
N CYS A 171 -8.63 -6.61 -20.69
CA CYS A 171 -8.26 -7.10 -19.37
C CYS A 171 -9.50 -7.76 -18.75
N ALA A 172 -10.04 -8.77 -19.47
CA ALA A 172 -10.84 -9.77 -18.81
C ALA A 172 -10.01 -10.20 -17.60
N ALA A 173 -10.68 -10.48 -16.50
CA ALA A 173 -10.13 -10.96 -15.24
C ALA A 173 -9.09 -12.11 -15.33
N GLU A 174 -8.56 -12.33 -16.52
CA GLU A 174 -7.69 -13.45 -16.88
C GLU A 174 -6.24 -13.29 -16.46
N THR A 175 -5.74 -12.09 -16.24
CA THR A 175 -4.31 -11.89 -15.98
C THR A 175 -3.97 -10.88 -14.88
N THR A 176 -4.94 -10.20 -14.29
CA THR A 176 -4.64 -9.26 -13.21
C THR A 176 -4.82 -9.92 -11.85
N PRO A 177 -3.75 -10.05 -11.07
CA PRO A 177 -3.84 -10.35 -9.63
C PRO A 177 -4.45 -9.18 -8.83
N SER A 178 -5.25 -8.30 -9.46
CA SER A 178 -6.08 -7.30 -8.79
C SER A 178 -7.02 -7.93 -7.74
N ALA A 179 -7.17 -9.25 -7.83
CA ALA A 179 -7.95 -10.07 -6.92
C ALA A 179 -7.19 -10.57 -5.68
N ILE A 180 -5.93 -10.21 -5.49
CA ILE A 180 -5.23 -10.56 -4.25
C ILE A 180 -5.51 -9.46 -3.22
N SER A 181 -6.71 -9.51 -2.60
CA SER A 181 -6.92 -8.80 -1.35
C SER A 181 -5.90 -9.34 -0.34
N PRO A 182 -5.10 -8.48 0.29
CA PRO A 182 -4.17 -8.90 1.34
C PRO A 182 -4.86 -9.71 2.44
N SER A 183 -6.14 -9.43 2.69
CA SER A 183 -6.95 -10.15 3.67
C SER A 183 -7.21 -11.61 3.28
N TYR A 184 -7.26 -11.96 2.00
CA TYR A 184 -7.56 -13.32 1.56
C TYR A 184 -6.32 -14.22 1.47
N SER A 185 -5.28 -13.76 0.79
CA SER A 185 -4.01 -14.51 0.70
C SER A 185 -3.32 -14.64 2.06
N LEU A 186 -3.38 -13.58 2.89
CA LEU A 186 -2.81 -13.57 4.22
C LEU A 186 -3.66 -14.34 5.24
N ARG A 187 -4.99 -14.38 5.14
CA ARG A 187 -5.84 -15.23 6.01
C ARG A 187 -5.56 -16.71 5.80
N ARG A 188 -5.34 -17.15 4.55
CA ARG A 188 -5.06 -18.56 4.27
C ARG A 188 -3.65 -18.97 4.69
N ALA A 189 -2.67 -18.07 4.62
CA ALA A 189 -1.30 -18.31 5.05
C ALA A 189 -1.12 -18.27 6.58
N TYR A 190 -1.92 -17.47 7.31
CA TYR A 190 -1.64 -17.15 8.71
C TYR A 190 -2.80 -17.37 9.71
N GLY A 191 -3.95 -17.89 9.30
CA GLY A 191 -5.10 -18.11 10.19
C GLY A 191 -5.74 -16.82 10.73
N ARG A 192 -6.90 -16.95 11.39
CA ARG A 192 -7.53 -15.84 12.11
C ARG A 192 -6.70 -15.48 13.34
N PRO A 193 -6.38 -14.21 13.60
CA PRO A 193 -5.86 -13.82 14.91
C PRO A 193 -6.91 -14.20 15.98
N LYS A 194 -6.49 -14.93 17.00
CA LYS A 194 -7.31 -15.20 18.17
C LYS A 194 -7.70 -13.84 18.77
N ARG A 195 -9.00 -13.55 18.90
CA ARG A 195 -9.49 -12.43 19.70
C ARG A 195 -8.90 -12.57 21.09
N ARG A 196 -8.02 -11.68 21.50
CA ARG A 196 -7.68 -11.54 22.91
C ARG A 196 -8.92 -10.97 23.59
N GLY A 197 -9.53 -11.77 24.47
CA GLY A 197 -10.61 -11.31 25.32
C GLY A 197 -10.16 -10.08 26.10
N ARG A 198 -10.97 -9.04 26.10
CA ARG A 198 -10.85 -7.95 27.06
C ARG A 198 -11.31 -8.53 28.40
N THR A 199 -10.41 -8.69 29.31
CA THR A 199 -10.69 -8.72 30.76
C THR A 199 -10.36 -7.36 31.31
#